data_9b786373c2685791ed7c74e2c59aeb29
#
_entry.id   9b786373c2685791ed7c74e2c59aeb29
#
_cell.length_a   1.000
_cell.length_b   1.000
_cell.length_c   1.000
_cell.angle_alpha   90.00
_cell.angle_beta   90.00
_cell.angle_gamma   90.00
#
_symmetry.space_group_name_H-M   'P 1'
#
loop_
_entity.id
_entity.type
_entity.pdbx_description
1 polymer ?
#
loop_
_entity_poly.entity_id
_entity_poly.type
_entity_poly.pdbx_seq_one_letter_code
_entity_poly.pdbx_strand_id
1 'polypeptide(L)'
;VTDPISGTAQARLGPTQRATAWERLGSEQFDVVVIGGGVVGAGAALDAATRGLKVALVEARDFASGTSSRSSKMFHGGLRYLEQLEFGLVREALHERELSLTTLAPHLVKPLPFLFPLTKRVWERPYIAAGIFLYDQLGGSKSVPAQKHLLRAGALRLAPGLKRSSLIGGIRYYDTVVDDARHTMTVARTAAHYGAVVRTSTQVVALLREGDRVTGVKVRDSENGAVTEVRGHVVVNATGVWTDEIQALSKERGRFRVRASKGVHIVVPRDRVVSEVAIILRTEKSVLFVIPWGTHWIIGTTDTDWNLDLAHPAATKADIDYILGHVNTVLATPLTHDDIDGVYAGLRPLLAGESESTSKLSREHAVAVPSPGLVAIAGGKYTTYRVMGQDAIDAAAEFVPTRVAPSITEKVPLVGADGYFALVNQTEHVGTHYGLHPYRVRHLLDRYGSLISEVLSTAEDKPELLEPITDAPVYLKVEAVYAAAAEGALHLEDVLARRTRISIEYPHRGVDCAREVAEVIAPVLGWSAEDIDREVATYLARVEAEVQSQQEPDDESADALRAAAPEARAEILEPVPLN
;
A
#
# COMPACT_ATOMS: atom_id res chain seq x y z
N VAL A 1 -16.70 -16.01 -28.04
CA VAL A 1 -16.67 -15.47 -26.67
C VAL A 1 -15.71 -16.38 -25.91
N THR A 2 -14.46 -15.94 -25.72
CA THR A 2 -13.48 -16.65 -24.91
C THR A 2 -13.95 -16.61 -23.46
N ASP A 3 -13.92 -17.75 -22.81
CA ASP A 3 -14.31 -17.93 -21.41
C ASP A 3 -13.49 -16.95 -20.52
N PRO A 4 -14.11 -15.99 -19.83
CA PRO A 4 -13.38 -15.00 -19.02
C PRO A 4 -12.62 -15.63 -17.84
N ILE A 5 -12.92 -16.88 -17.49
CA ILE A 5 -12.28 -17.61 -16.39
C ILE A 5 -10.88 -18.12 -16.78
N SER A 6 -10.61 -18.42 -18.05
CA SER A 6 -9.30 -18.94 -18.47
C SER A 6 -8.18 -17.90 -18.43
N GLY A 7 -8.51 -16.60 -18.50
CA GLY A 7 -7.51 -15.50 -18.49
C GLY A 7 -6.98 -15.11 -17.11
N THR A 8 -7.70 -15.42 -16.02
CA THR A 8 -7.32 -14.99 -14.66
C THR A 8 -6.55 -16.06 -13.89
N ALA A 9 -6.50 -17.30 -14.38
CA ALA A 9 -5.81 -18.40 -13.70
C ALA A 9 -4.33 -18.10 -13.37
N GLN A 10 -3.62 -17.37 -14.24
CA GLN A 10 -2.23 -16.96 -14.02
C GLN A 10 -2.08 -15.86 -12.94
N ALA A 11 -3.14 -15.09 -12.66
CA ALA A 11 -3.15 -14.09 -11.63
C ALA A 11 -3.40 -14.65 -10.21
N ARG A 12 -3.70 -15.95 -10.08
CA ARG A 12 -3.91 -16.60 -8.78
C ARG A 12 -2.59 -16.94 -8.13
N LEU A 13 -2.38 -16.43 -6.91
CA LEU A 13 -1.17 -16.64 -6.11
C LEU A 13 -1.47 -17.58 -4.92
N GLY A 14 -2.02 -18.76 -5.20
CA GLY A 14 -2.35 -19.75 -4.18
C GLY A 14 -1.19 -20.74 -3.90
N PRO A 15 -1.40 -21.74 -3.02
CA PRO A 15 -0.38 -22.69 -2.61
C PRO A 15 0.28 -23.45 -3.78
N THR A 16 -0.49 -23.88 -4.77
CA THR A 16 0.04 -24.58 -5.96
C THR A 16 0.94 -23.67 -6.79
N GLN A 17 0.52 -22.43 -7.04
CA GLN A 17 1.35 -21.45 -7.74
C GLN A 17 2.64 -21.17 -6.96
N ARG A 18 2.56 -21.06 -5.63
CA ARG A 18 3.72 -20.85 -4.76
C ARG A 18 4.75 -21.97 -4.89
N ALA A 19 4.33 -23.23 -4.92
CA ALA A 19 5.21 -24.38 -5.12
C ALA A 19 5.88 -24.34 -6.50
N THR A 20 5.07 -24.16 -7.57
CA THR A 20 5.58 -24.04 -8.94
C THR A 20 6.55 -22.84 -9.09
N ALA A 21 6.25 -21.71 -8.42
CA ALA A 21 7.13 -20.55 -8.44
C ALA A 21 8.52 -20.88 -7.85
N TRP A 22 8.59 -21.67 -6.77
CA TRP A 22 9.87 -22.08 -6.19
C TRP A 22 10.71 -22.92 -7.16
N GLU A 23 10.10 -23.89 -7.83
CA GLU A 23 10.77 -24.72 -8.84
C GLU A 23 11.28 -23.86 -10.01
N ARG A 24 10.46 -22.94 -10.50
CA ARG A 24 10.82 -22.03 -11.60
C ARG A 24 11.96 -21.08 -11.20
N LEU A 25 11.93 -20.53 -9.98
CA LEU A 25 12.98 -19.66 -9.47
C LEU A 25 14.36 -20.35 -9.48
N GLY A 26 14.41 -21.65 -9.13
CA GLY A 26 15.65 -22.43 -9.10
C GLY A 26 16.11 -23.01 -10.45
N SER A 27 15.23 -23.07 -11.45
CA SER A 27 15.51 -23.79 -12.72
C SER A 27 15.54 -22.88 -13.96
N GLU A 28 14.88 -21.71 -13.93
CA GLU A 28 14.82 -20.81 -15.09
C GLU A 28 15.89 -19.72 -15.04
N GLN A 29 16.29 -19.26 -16.23
CA GLN A 29 17.04 -18.01 -16.41
C GLN A 29 16.05 -16.89 -16.67
N PHE A 30 16.11 -15.84 -15.85
CA PHE A 30 15.29 -14.64 -15.97
C PHE A 30 16.03 -13.51 -16.70
N ASP A 31 15.28 -12.64 -17.35
CA ASP A 31 15.82 -11.38 -17.87
C ASP A 31 16.02 -10.39 -16.70
N VAL A 32 15.03 -10.29 -15.83
CA VAL A 32 15.01 -9.37 -14.69
C VAL A 32 14.60 -10.10 -13.42
N VAL A 33 15.36 -9.91 -12.33
CA VAL A 33 14.99 -10.33 -10.98
C VAL A 33 14.70 -9.08 -10.16
N VAL A 34 13.46 -8.91 -9.71
CA VAL A 34 13.03 -7.78 -8.89
C VAL A 34 12.99 -8.20 -7.43
N ILE A 35 13.64 -7.44 -6.55
CA ILE A 35 13.64 -7.61 -5.09
C ILE A 35 12.70 -6.59 -4.47
N GLY A 36 11.68 -7.07 -3.74
CA GLY A 36 10.73 -6.27 -2.99
C GLY A 36 9.32 -6.26 -3.59
N GLY A 37 8.35 -6.72 -2.81
CA GLY A 37 6.91 -6.78 -3.16
C GLY A 37 6.10 -5.55 -2.73
N GLY A 38 6.76 -4.40 -2.58
CA GLY A 38 6.12 -3.09 -2.46
C GLY A 38 5.57 -2.60 -3.81
N VAL A 39 4.87 -1.46 -3.81
CA VAL A 39 4.21 -0.93 -5.02
C VAL A 39 5.19 -0.67 -6.17
N VAL A 40 6.42 -0.25 -5.86
CA VAL A 40 7.46 0.02 -6.88
C VAL A 40 7.99 -1.26 -7.49
N GLY A 41 8.32 -2.27 -6.67
CA GLY A 41 8.78 -3.55 -7.18
C GLY A 41 7.70 -4.33 -7.94
N ALA A 42 6.45 -4.30 -7.46
CA ALA A 42 5.31 -4.85 -8.20
C ALA A 42 5.10 -4.10 -9.54
N GLY A 43 5.24 -2.77 -9.55
CA GLY A 43 5.19 -1.94 -10.76
C GLY A 43 6.31 -2.25 -11.74
N ALA A 44 7.55 -2.42 -11.26
CA ALA A 44 8.70 -2.80 -12.09
C ALA A 44 8.51 -4.22 -12.69
N ALA A 45 8.02 -5.17 -11.88
CA ALA A 45 7.73 -6.52 -12.38
C ALA A 45 6.62 -6.51 -13.44
N LEU A 46 5.57 -5.71 -13.26
CA LEU A 46 4.51 -5.52 -14.25
C LEU A 46 5.05 -4.89 -15.53
N ASP A 47 5.85 -3.84 -15.40
CA ASP A 47 6.43 -3.14 -16.55
C ASP A 47 7.32 -4.07 -17.37
N ALA A 48 8.21 -4.80 -16.71
CA ALA A 48 9.08 -5.76 -17.38
C ALA A 48 8.29 -6.91 -18.05
N ALA A 49 7.31 -7.50 -17.36
CA ALA A 49 6.50 -8.58 -17.91
C ALA A 49 5.69 -8.14 -19.13
N THR A 50 5.11 -6.93 -19.11
CA THR A 50 4.35 -6.39 -20.24
C THR A 50 5.20 -6.00 -21.44
N ARG A 51 6.53 -5.84 -21.25
CA ARG A 51 7.51 -5.71 -22.34
C ARG A 51 7.98 -7.04 -22.92
N GLY A 52 7.45 -8.18 -22.40
CA GLY A 52 7.78 -9.54 -22.85
C GLY A 52 9.03 -10.14 -22.22
N LEU A 53 9.55 -9.56 -21.15
CA LEU A 53 10.69 -10.08 -20.41
C LEU A 53 10.28 -11.21 -19.46
N LYS A 54 11.18 -12.16 -19.22
CA LYS A 54 11.06 -13.17 -18.18
C LYS A 54 11.43 -12.54 -16.83
N VAL A 55 10.46 -12.47 -15.93
CA VAL A 55 10.59 -11.72 -14.66
C VAL A 55 10.40 -12.64 -13.46
N ALA A 56 11.28 -12.52 -12.46
CA ALA A 56 11.06 -13.01 -11.10
C ALA A 56 10.85 -11.83 -10.15
N LEU A 57 9.79 -11.87 -9.34
CA LEU A 57 9.55 -10.94 -8.22
C LEU A 57 9.60 -11.71 -6.91
N VAL A 58 10.54 -11.39 -6.05
CA VAL A 58 10.72 -12.02 -4.73
C VAL A 58 10.52 -11.00 -3.62
N GLU A 59 9.72 -11.38 -2.60
CA GLU A 59 9.41 -10.57 -1.43
C GLU A 59 9.73 -11.35 -0.15
N ALA A 60 10.49 -10.75 0.75
CA ALA A 60 10.94 -11.40 1.98
C ALA A 60 9.79 -11.75 2.93
N ARG A 61 8.77 -10.92 2.97
CA ARG A 61 7.58 -11.05 3.82
C ARG A 61 6.33 -11.25 2.96
N ASP A 62 5.35 -10.37 3.11
CA ASP A 62 4.13 -10.34 2.31
C ASP A 62 4.11 -9.10 1.41
N PHE A 63 3.29 -9.12 0.35
CA PHE A 63 3.07 -7.93 -0.49
C PHE A 63 2.65 -6.75 0.36
N ALA A 64 3.23 -5.59 0.06
CA ALA A 64 2.95 -4.35 0.77
C ALA A 64 3.25 -4.37 2.28
N SER A 65 3.99 -5.31 2.82
CA SER A 65 4.27 -5.43 4.26
C SER A 65 5.00 -4.21 4.85
N GLY A 66 5.75 -3.47 4.03
CA GLY A 66 6.41 -2.22 4.41
C GLY A 66 5.54 -0.98 4.20
N THR A 67 6.12 0.04 3.56
CA THR A 67 5.49 1.36 3.30
C THR A 67 4.18 1.27 2.53
N SER A 68 4.04 0.30 1.63
CA SER A 68 2.96 0.24 0.64
C SER A 68 1.59 -0.18 1.21
N SER A 69 1.47 -0.48 2.51
CA SER A 69 0.19 -0.67 3.20
C SER A 69 -0.07 0.38 4.29
N ARG A 70 0.89 1.26 4.52
CA ARG A 70 0.92 2.18 5.66
C ARG A 70 0.99 3.65 5.22
N SER A 71 0.52 3.93 3.98
CA SER A 71 0.42 5.28 3.43
C SER A 71 -0.84 6.00 3.92
N SER A 72 -1.03 7.26 3.50
CA SER A 72 -2.30 7.98 3.71
C SER A 72 -3.43 7.49 2.79
N LYS A 73 -3.26 6.38 2.08
CA LYS A 73 -4.26 5.71 1.22
C LYS A 73 -4.84 6.60 0.14
N MET A 74 -3.97 7.37 -0.52
CA MET A 74 -4.35 8.35 -1.55
C MET A 74 -3.44 8.29 -2.78
N PHE A 75 -4.03 8.50 -3.95
CA PHE A 75 -3.34 9.05 -5.10
C PHE A 75 -3.64 10.54 -5.19
N HIS A 76 -2.59 11.36 -5.08
CA HIS A 76 -2.71 12.81 -5.06
C HIS A 76 -1.52 13.49 -5.73
N GLY A 77 -1.76 14.66 -6.34
CA GLY A 77 -0.68 15.44 -6.96
C GLY A 77 0.26 16.11 -5.96
N GLY A 78 -0.16 16.22 -4.69
CA GLY A 78 0.65 16.86 -3.67
C GLY A 78 0.62 18.38 -3.73
N LEU A 79 -0.51 18.99 -3.37
CA LEU A 79 -0.74 20.45 -3.38
C LEU A 79 0.40 21.25 -2.71
N ARG A 80 1.05 20.68 -1.66
CA ARG A 80 2.19 21.31 -0.96
C ARG A 80 3.40 21.54 -1.88
N TYR A 81 3.62 20.69 -2.90
CA TYR A 81 4.79 20.81 -3.79
C TYR A 81 4.69 21.99 -4.74
N LEU A 82 3.49 22.56 -4.95
CA LEU A 82 3.35 23.83 -5.65
C LEU A 82 4.01 24.98 -4.89
N GLU A 83 4.02 24.93 -3.56
CA GLU A 83 4.72 25.92 -2.72
C GLU A 83 6.26 25.79 -2.84
N GLN A 84 6.74 24.60 -3.23
CA GLN A 84 8.15 24.29 -3.49
C GLN A 84 8.54 24.51 -4.96
N LEU A 85 7.58 24.97 -5.79
CA LEU A 85 7.73 25.19 -7.24
C LEU A 85 8.06 23.91 -8.04
N GLU A 86 7.76 22.74 -7.50
CA GLU A 86 7.99 21.43 -8.16
C GLU A 86 6.85 21.08 -9.13
N PHE A 87 6.62 21.91 -10.14
CA PHE A 87 5.50 21.77 -11.08
C PHE A 87 5.54 20.47 -11.89
N GLY A 88 6.74 20.01 -12.25
CA GLY A 88 6.95 18.74 -12.95
C GLY A 88 6.41 17.55 -12.16
N LEU A 89 6.80 17.45 -10.90
CA LEU A 89 6.37 16.39 -9.97
C LEU A 89 4.86 16.40 -9.71
N VAL A 90 4.26 17.60 -9.62
CA VAL A 90 2.81 17.73 -9.45
C VAL A 90 2.06 17.28 -10.71
N ARG A 91 2.54 17.68 -11.90
CA ARG A 91 1.93 17.29 -13.18
C ARG A 91 2.00 15.79 -13.40
N GLU A 92 3.15 15.17 -13.15
CA GLU A 92 3.34 13.71 -13.24
C GLU A 92 2.38 12.98 -12.28
N ALA A 93 2.35 13.38 -11.01
CA ALA A 93 1.48 12.75 -10.03
C ALA A 93 -0.02 12.90 -10.36
N LEU A 94 -0.44 14.03 -10.92
CA LEU A 94 -1.82 14.24 -11.36
C LEU A 94 -2.16 13.40 -12.60
N HIS A 95 -1.22 13.22 -13.51
CA HIS A 95 -1.38 12.32 -14.66
C HIS A 95 -1.54 10.86 -14.20
N GLU A 96 -0.67 10.38 -13.32
CA GLU A 96 -0.73 9.02 -12.79
C GLU A 96 -2.02 8.77 -11.96
N ARG A 97 -2.48 9.77 -11.20
CA ARG A 97 -3.77 9.73 -10.51
C ARG A 97 -4.93 9.54 -11.51
N GLU A 98 -4.92 10.31 -12.60
CA GLU A 98 -5.95 10.24 -13.64
C GLU A 98 -5.96 8.87 -14.32
N LEU A 99 -4.79 8.35 -14.72
CA LEU A 99 -4.66 7.01 -15.30
C LEU A 99 -5.20 5.94 -14.34
N SER A 100 -4.85 6.02 -13.06
CA SER A 100 -5.27 5.06 -12.06
C SER A 100 -6.79 5.09 -11.84
N LEU A 101 -7.39 6.29 -11.82
CA LEU A 101 -8.82 6.48 -11.63
C LEU A 101 -9.65 5.99 -12.82
N THR A 102 -9.17 6.21 -14.05
CA THR A 102 -9.98 6.02 -15.26
C THR A 102 -9.70 4.73 -16.01
N THR A 103 -8.46 4.26 -15.97
CA THR A 103 -7.97 3.20 -16.84
C THR A 103 -7.38 2.03 -16.07
N LEU A 104 -6.42 2.29 -15.17
CA LEU A 104 -5.62 1.21 -14.59
C LEU A 104 -6.36 0.48 -13.47
N ALA A 105 -7.02 1.20 -12.57
CA ALA A 105 -7.64 0.60 -11.38
C ALA A 105 -8.95 1.29 -10.95
N PRO A 106 -9.95 1.49 -11.85
CA PRO A 106 -11.19 2.21 -11.51
C PRO A 106 -12.02 1.52 -10.41
N HIS A 107 -11.83 0.22 -10.19
CA HIS A 107 -12.43 -0.51 -9.08
C HIS A 107 -11.79 -0.19 -7.73
N LEU A 108 -10.50 0.15 -7.68
CA LEU A 108 -9.76 0.43 -6.44
C LEU A 108 -9.63 1.92 -6.14
N VAL A 109 -9.50 2.76 -7.17
CA VAL A 109 -9.25 4.20 -7.03
C VAL A 109 -10.56 4.96 -7.17
N LYS A 110 -10.92 5.75 -6.15
CA LYS A 110 -12.19 6.49 -6.14
C LYS A 110 -11.95 7.98 -5.99
N PRO A 111 -12.72 8.85 -6.68
CA PRO A 111 -12.61 10.28 -6.52
C PRO A 111 -13.03 10.69 -5.11
N LEU A 112 -12.29 11.62 -4.53
CA LEU A 112 -12.51 12.09 -3.16
C LEU A 112 -12.53 13.62 -3.11
N PRO A 113 -13.67 14.24 -2.72
CA PRO A 113 -13.72 15.67 -2.50
C PRO A 113 -13.00 16.06 -1.20
N PHE A 114 -12.14 17.06 -1.30
CA PHE A 114 -11.44 17.68 -0.18
C PHE A 114 -11.94 19.08 0.08
N LEU A 115 -12.08 19.44 1.34
CA LEU A 115 -12.27 20.79 1.81
C LEU A 115 -10.96 21.33 2.40
N PHE A 116 -10.47 22.43 1.86
CA PHE A 116 -9.44 23.24 2.49
C PHE A 116 -10.14 24.34 3.31
N PRO A 117 -10.19 24.26 4.65
CA PRO A 117 -10.83 25.27 5.50
C PRO A 117 -10.00 26.55 5.49
N LEU A 118 -10.62 27.70 5.22
CA LEU A 118 -9.99 29.01 5.30
C LEU A 118 -10.24 29.64 6.67
N THR A 119 -9.17 30.02 7.34
CA THR A 119 -9.19 30.56 8.71
C THR A 119 -8.72 32.02 8.80
N LYS A 120 -7.94 32.48 7.81
CA LYS A 120 -7.38 33.86 7.77
C LYS A 120 -8.06 34.71 6.71
N ARG A 121 -8.45 35.94 7.10
CA ARG A 121 -9.37 36.76 6.31
C ARG A 121 -8.80 37.38 5.02
N VAL A 122 -7.52 37.75 4.98
CA VAL A 122 -7.03 38.68 3.94
C VAL A 122 -6.27 37.95 2.83
N TRP A 123 -5.22 37.18 3.16
CA TRP A 123 -4.30 36.66 2.17
C TRP A 123 -4.48 35.15 1.84
N GLU A 124 -5.07 34.40 2.76
CA GLU A 124 -5.16 32.95 2.65
C GLU A 124 -6.02 32.51 1.46
N ARG A 125 -7.19 33.16 1.26
CA ARG A 125 -8.08 32.79 0.16
C ARG A 125 -7.44 33.00 -1.23
N PRO A 126 -6.88 34.17 -1.60
CA PRO A 126 -6.25 34.33 -2.92
C PRO A 126 -5.03 33.44 -3.10
N TYR A 127 -4.23 33.22 -2.06
CA TYR A 127 -3.06 32.35 -2.12
C TYR A 127 -3.42 30.88 -2.36
N ILE A 128 -4.30 30.33 -1.53
CA ILE A 128 -4.76 28.93 -1.68
C ILE A 128 -5.54 28.75 -2.98
N ALA A 129 -6.37 29.73 -3.36
CA ALA A 129 -7.11 29.70 -4.62
C ALA A 129 -6.20 29.65 -5.84
N ALA A 130 -5.14 30.44 -5.86
CA ALA A 130 -4.15 30.39 -6.95
C ALA A 130 -3.44 29.03 -7.01
N GLY A 131 -3.05 28.49 -5.85
CA GLY A 131 -2.44 27.17 -5.77
C GLY A 131 -3.36 26.05 -6.27
N ILE A 132 -4.60 25.99 -5.81
CA ILE A 132 -5.57 24.97 -6.22
C ILE A 132 -5.99 25.16 -7.70
N PHE A 133 -6.12 26.40 -8.17
CA PHE A 133 -6.36 26.68 -9.58
C PHE A 133 -5.24 26.13 -10.46
N LEU A 134 -3.98 26.40 -10.10
CA LEU A 134 -2.82 25.85 -10.81
C LEU A 134 -2.77 24.32 -10.75
N TYR A 135 -3.14 23.73 -9.60
CA TYR A 135 -3.26 22.30 -9.43
C TYR A 135 -4.25 21.68 -10.42
N ASP A 136 -5.45 22.27 -10.54
CA ASP A 136 -6.46 21.82 -11.52
C ASP A 136 -5.98 21.97 -12.96
N GLN A 137 -5.26 23.08 -13.29
CA GLN A 137 -4.73 23.31 -14.63
C GLN A 137 -3.62 22.31 -14.98
N LEU A 138 -2.72 22.01 -14.05
CA LEU A 138 -1.65 21.03 -14.25
C LEU A 138 -2.18 19.61 -14.42
N GLY A 139 -3.30 19.29 -13.74
CA GLY A 139 -3.95 17.98 -13.84
C GLY A 139 -4.58 17.74 -15.21
N GLY A 140 -5.05 18.78 -15.89
CA GLY A 140 -5.72 18.67 -17.21
C GLY A 140 -6.93 17.73 -17.23
N SER A 141 -7.32 17.22 -16.06
CA SER A 141 -8.24 16.12 -15.85
C SER A 141 -9.69 16.59 -16.03
N LYS A 142 -10.47 15.76 -16.72
CA LYS A 142 -11.93 15.93 -16.84
C LYS A 142 -12.71 14.90 -16.01
N SER A 143 -12.01 13.97 -15.35
CA SER A 143 -12.62 12.86 -14.59
C SER A 143 -13.11 13.28 -13.21
N VAL A 144 -12.58 14.37 -12.66
CA VAL A 144 -13.01 14.93 -11.38
C VAL A 144 -13.55 16.36 -11.56
N PRO A 145 -14.54 16.78 -10.74
CA PRO A 145 -15.09 18.13 -10.82
C PRO A 145 -14.05 19.19 -10.49
N ALA A 146 -14.11 20.35 -11.16
CA ALA A 146 -13.28 21.50 -10.88
C ALA A 146 -13.46 22.02 -9.44
N GLN A 147 -12.46 22.73 -8.94
CA GLN A 147 -12.50 23.38 -7.65
C GLN A 147 -13.71 24.33 -7.48
N LYS A 148 -14.15 24.50 -6.24
CA LYS A 148 -15.25 25.40 -5.91
C LYS A 148 -14.94 26.22 -4.65
N HIS A 149 -15.05 27.53 -4.78
CA HIS A 149 -14.96 28.45 -3.64
C HIS A 149 -16.25 28.46 -2.83
N LEU A 150 -16.12 28.33 -1.53
CA LEU A 150 -17.24 28.27 -0.59
C LEU A 150 -17.16 29.41 0.41
N LEU A 151 -18.29 30.04 0.67
CA LEU A 151 -18.49 30.90 1.84
C LEU A 151 -18.59 29.99 3.09
N ARG A 152 -18.52 30.61 4.29
CA ARG A 152 -18.63 29.89 5.57
C ARG A 152 -19.83 28.93 5.60
N ALA A 153 -21.02 29.41 5.20
CA ALA A 153 -22.22 28.58 5.20
C ALA A 153 -22.12 27.37 4.28
N GLY A 154 -21.48 27.52 3.11
CA GLY A 154 -21.25 26.43 2.17
C GLY A 154 -20.22 25.41 2.69
N ALA A 155 -19.14 25.87 3.31
CA ALA A 155 -18.14 25.02 3.92
C ALA A 155 -18.71 24.21 5.11
N LEU A 156 -19.48 24.86 5.99
CA LEU A 156 -20.15 24.20 7.11
C LEU A 156 -21.27 23.25 6.69
N ARG A 157 -21.84 23.39 5.49
CA ARG A 157 -22.80 22.43 4.96
C ARG A 157 -22.12 21.12 4.57
N LEU A 158 -20.91 21.19 4.01
CA LEU A 158 -20.11 20.01 3.65
C LEU A 158 -19.42 19.38 4.87
N ALA A 159 -18.99 20.18 5.82
CA ALA A 159 -18.29 19.74 7.02
C ALA A 159 -18.87 20.41 8.29
N PRO A 160 -20.07 19.98 8.74
CA PRO A 160 -20.74 20.54 9.91
C PRO A 160 -19.94 20.42 11.20
N GLY A 161 -19.08 19.41 11.30
CA GLY A 161 -18.20 19.17 12.45
C GLY A 161 -17.07 20.18 12.63
N LEU A 162 -16.88 21.15 11.72
CA LEU A 162 -15.86 22.19 11.88
C LEU A 162 -16.30 23.32 12.80
N LYS A 163 -15.37 23.87 13.57
CA LYS A 163 -15.61 25.06 14.43
C LYS A 163 -16.05 26.26 13.61
N ARG A 164 -17.27 26.72 13.85
CA ARG A 164 -17.83 27.89 13.17
C ARG A 164 -17.04 29.17 13.43
N SER A 165 -16.46 29.32 14.62
CA SER A 165 -15.73 30.53 15.05
C SER A 165 -14.41 30.72 14.30
N SER A 166 -13.73 29.67 13.94
CA SER A 166 -12.44 29.69 13.24
C SER A 166 -12.56 29.72 11.71
N LEU A 167 -13.74 29.42 11.14
CA LEU A 167 -13.94 29.25 9.72
C LEU A 167 -14.50 30.52 9.05
N ILE A 168 -13.83 30.99 8.00
CA ILE A 168 -14.31 32.11 7.15
C ILE A 168 -14.82 31.66 5.78
N GLY A 169 -14.53 30.42 5.39
CA GLY A 169 -14.93 29.80 4.13
C GLY A 169 -14.11 28.56 3.85
N GLY A 170 -14.13 28.09 2.62
CA GLY A 170 -13.32 26.96 2.19
C GLY A 170 -13.16 26.90 0.69
N ILE A 171 -12.24 26.05 0.22
CA ILE A 171 -12.09 25.69 -1.18
C ILE A 171 -12.23 24.17 -1.27
N ARG A 172 -13.20 23.72 -2.08
CA ARG A 172 -13.36 22.30 -2.40
C ARG A 172 -12.56 21.99 -3.64
N TYR A 173 -11.78 20.90 -3.60
CA TYR A 173 -11.06 20.34 -4.74
C TYR A 173 -11.14 18.81 -4.69
N TYR A 174 -10.53 18.10 -5.63
CA TYR A 174 -10.61 16.65 -5.69
C TYR A 174 -9.24 16.01 -5.81
N ASP A 175 -9.05 14.94 -5.06
CA ASP A 175 -8.02 13.93 -5.23
C ASP A 175 -8.67 12.53 -5.25
N THR A 176 -7.95 11.47 -4.90
CA THR A 176 -8.50 10.12 -4.88
C THR A 176 -8.10 9.36 -3.63
N VAL A 177 -8.93 8.38 -3.24
CA VAL A 177 -8.64 7.41 -2.20
C VAL A 177 -8.41 6.04 -2.81
N VAL A 178 -7.55 5.23 -2.19
CA VAL A 178 -7.19 3.87 -2.62
C VAL A 178 -6.81 3.01 -1.41
N ASP A 179 -7.21 1.74 -1.40
CA ASP A 179 -6.59 0.76 -0.50
C ASP A 179 -5.21 0.40 -1.03
N ASP A 180 -4.18 0.95 -0.40
CA ASP A 180 -2.79 0.85 -0.83
C ASP A 180 -2.25 -0.58 -0.83
N ALA A 181 -2.57 -1.41 0.18
CA ALA A 181 -2.13 -2.81 0.17
C ALA A 181 -2.83 -3.62 -0.91
N ARG A 182 -4.15 -3.46 -1.03
CA ARG A 182 -4.92 -4.15 -2.07
C ARG A 182 -4.46 -3.75 -3.47
N HIS A 183 -4.24 -2.46 -3.69
CA HIS A 183 -3.71 -1.96 -4.96
C HIS A 183 -2.33 -2.57 -5.26
N THR A 184 -1.39 -2.54 -4.31
CA THR A 184 -0.03 -3.11 -4.48
C THR A 184 -0.09 -4.60 -4.81
N MET A 185 -0.89 -5.38 -4.07
CA MET A 185 -1.10 -6.80 -4.32
C MET A 185 -1.73 -7.03 -5.70
N THR A 186 -2.69 -6.19 -6.12
CA THR A 186 -3.32 -6.28 -7.44
C THR A 186 -2.32 -5.99 -8.55
N VAL A 187 -1.37 -5.05 -8.38
CA VAL A 187 -0.27 -4.83 -9.32
C VAL A 187 0.60 -6.08 -9.44
N ALA A 188 0.99 -6.71 -8.32
CA ALA A 188 1.77 -7.94 -8.32
C ALA A 188 1.03 -9.12 -9.00
N ARG A 189 -0.28 -9.26 -8.74
CA ARG A 189 -1.14 -10.23 -9.44
C ARG A 189 -1.24 -9.97 -10.93
N THR A 190 -1.28 -8.69 -11.33
CA THR A 190 -1.27 -8.31 -12.75
C THR A 190 0.06 -8.68 -13.40
N ALA A 191 1.20 -8.47 -12.71
CA ALA A 191 2.50 -8.93 -13.21
C ALA A 191 2.52 -10.46 -13.41
N ALA A 192 1.97 -11.24 -12.47
CA ALA A 192 1.83 -12.69 -12.62
C ALA A 192 0.91 -13.06 -13.79
N HIS A 193 -0.17 -12.33 -14.03
CA HIS A 193 -1.06 -12.50 -15.19
C HIS A 193 -0.30 -12.39 -16.52
N TYR A 194 0.68 -11.47 -16.58
CA TYR A 194 1.59 -11.31 -17.74
C TYR A 194 2.81 -12.24 -17.70
N GLY A 195 2.85 -13.23 -16.83
CA GLY A 195 3.84 -14.33 -16.82
C GLY A 195 5.00 -14.16 -15.84
N ALA A 196 5.04 -13.09 -15.05
CA ALA A 196 6.03 -12.95 -13.99
C ALA A 196 5.92 -14.08 -12.97
N VAL A 197 7.06 -14.63 -12.52
CA VAL A 197 7.13 -15.53 -11.37
C VAL A 197 7.15 -14.70 -10.10
N VAL A 198 6.07 -14.77 -9.33
CA VAL A 198 5.89 -13.92 -8.16
C VAL A 198 5.83 -14.78 -6.90
N ARG A 199 6.64 -14.44 -5.87
CA ARG A 199 6.67 -15.23 -4.64
C ARG A 199 6.98 -14.38 -3.40
N THR A 200 6.12 -14.48 -2.39
CA THR A 200 6.29 -13.92 -1.04
C THR A 200 7.09 -14.87 -0.14
N SER A 201 7.42 -14.46 1.09
CA SER A 201 8.21 -15.22 2.06
C SER A 201 9.48 -15.82 1.42
N THR A 202 10.18 -14.99 0.62
CA THR A 202 11.36 -15.37 -0.16
C THR A 202 12.40 -14.26 -0.01
N GLN A 203 13.25 -14.41 1.01
CA GLN A 203 14.25 -13.43 1.39
C GLN A 203 15.51 -13.57 0.53
N VAL A 204 15.99 -12.46 -0.04
CA VAL A 204 17.31 -12.39 -0.67
C VAL A 204 18.39 -12.36 0.43
N VAL A 205 19.30 -13.33 0.39
CA VAL A 205 20.37 -13.49 1.39
C VAL A 205 21.77 -13.23 0.81
N ALA A 206 21.91 -13.21 -0.52
CA ALA A 206 23.17 -12.86 -1.20
C ALA A 206 22.92 -12.45 -2.65
N LEU A 207 23.86 -11.73 -3.23
CA LEU A 207 23.94 -11.48 -4.67
C LEU A 207 24.85 -12.52 -5.33
N LEU A 208 24.43 -13.08 -6.47
CA LEU A 208 25.27 -13.92 -7.32
C LEU A 208 26.11 -13.03 -8.23
N ARG A 209 27.38 -13.39 -8.45
CA ARG A 209 28.31 -12.57 -9.24
C ARG A 209 29.16 -13.40 -10.18
N GLU A 210 29.49 -12.79 -11.31
CA GLU A 210 30.55 -13.20 -12.24
C GLU A 210 31.50 -12.02 -12.40
N GLY A 211 32.66 -12.08 -11.73
CA GLY A 211 33.54 -10.91 -11.55
C GLY A 211 32.81 -9.78 -10.82
N ASP A 212 32.80 -8.59 -11.41
CA ASP A 212 32.12 -7.41 -10.85
C ASP A 212 30.61 -7.35 -11.18
N ARG A 213 30.14 -8.20 -12.10
CA ARG A 213 28.75 -8.21 -12.56
C ARG A 213 27.87 -9.05 -11.63
N VAL A 214 26.72 -8.47 -11.27
CA VAL A 214 25.63 -9.19 -10.59
C VAL A 214 24.84 -9.97 -11.65
N THR A 215 24.66 -11.29 -11.40
CA THR A 215 24.01 -12.25 -12.33
C THR A 215 22.82 -12.96 -11.69
N GLY A 216 22.33 -12.47 -10.56
CA GLY A 216 21.19 -13.04 -9.86
C GLY A 216 21.27 -12.86 -8.36
N VAL A 217 20.43 -13.60 -7.66
CA VAL A 217 20.34 -13.57 -6.19
C VAL A 217 20.26 -14.98 -5.62
N LYS A 218 20.76 -15.18 -4.40
CA LYS A 218 20.49 -16.32 -3.58
C LYS A 218 19.33 -16.02 -2.66
N VAL A 219 18.30 -16.84 -2.67
CA VAL A 219 17.09 -16.63 -1.87
C VAL A 219 16.87 -17.75 -0.87
N ARG A 220 16.24 -17.41 0.24
CA ARG A 220 15.80 -18.34 1.29
C ARG A 220 14.28 -18.26 1.41
N ASP A 221 13.62 -19.40 1.45
CA ASP A 221 12.21 -19.52 1.83
C ASP A 221 12.09 -19.29 3.34
N SER A 222 11.37 -18.25 3.74
CA SER A 222 11.20 -17.87 5.15
C SER A 222 10.22 -18.78 5.91
N GLU A 223 9.55 -19.71 5.22
CA GLU A 223 8.61 -20.66 5.83
C GLU A 223 9.31 -21.99 6.26
N ASN A 224 10.32 -22.40 5.50
CA ASN A 224 10.96 -23.72 5.72
C ASN A 224 12.48 -23.71 5.66
N GLY A 225 13.09 -22.55 5.47
CA GLY A 225 14.53 -22.38 5.41
C GLY A 225 15.22 -22.89 4.14
N ALA A 226 14.49 -23.41 3.16
CA ALA A 226 15.07 -23.87 1.90
C ALA A 226 15.75 -22.73 1.14
N VAL A 227 16.84 -23.03 0.45
CA VAL A 227 17.66 -22.04 -0.26
C VAL A 227 17.80 -22.44 -1.72
N THR A 228 17.73 -21.45 -2.62
CA THR A 228 17.99 -21.64 -4.05
C THR A 228 18.67 -20.42 -4.67
N GLU A 229 19.22 -20.57 -5.87
CA GLU A 229 19.77 -19.48 -6.68
C GLU A 229 18.78 -19.08 -7.77
N VAL A 230 18.51 -17.79 -7.88
CA VAL A 230 17.68 -17.19 -8.92
C VAL A 230 18.58 -16.43 -9.87
N ARG A 231 18.76 -16.94 -11.09
CA ARG A 231 19.66 -16.35 -12.09
C ARG A 231 18.92 -15.35 -12.98
N GLY A 232 19.54 -14.20 -13.22
CA GLY A 232 18.99 -13.14 -14.05
C GLY A 232 20.05 -12.32 -14.74
N HIS A 233 19.71 -11.71 -15.88
CA HIS A 233 20.63 -10.81 -16.57
C HIS A 233 20.87 -9.52 -15.79
N VAL A 234 19.86 -9.08 -15.03
CA VAL A 234 19.90 -7.90 -14.15
C VAL A 234 19.02 -8.11 -12.92
N VAL A 235 19.44 -7.53 -11.82
CA VAL A 235 18.71 -7.47 -10.55
C VAL A 235 18.23 -6.03 -10.31
N VAL A 236 16.96 -5.85 -10.00
CA VAL A 236 16.37 -4.56 -9.63
C VAL A 236 16.07 -4.56 -8.13
N ASN A 237 16.78 -3.73 -7.38
CA ASN A 237 16.53 -3.50 -5.96
C ASN A 237 15.46 -2.41 -5.80
N ALA A 238 14.24 -2.84 -5.42
CA ALA A 238 13.08 -1.99 -5.17
C ALA A 238 12.54 -2.17 -3.73
N THR A 239 13.45 -2.36 -2.77
CA THR A 239 13.15 -2.73 -1.38
C THR A 239 12.80 -1.54 -0.47
N GLY A 240 12.64 -0.33 -1.04
CA GLY A 240 12.18 0.85 -0.27
C GLY A 240 13.13 1.21 0.87
N VAL A 241 12.65 1.13 2.10
CA VAL A 241 13.48 1.47 3.28
C VAL A 241 14.65 0.51 3.52
N TRP A 242 14.62 -0.71 2.94
CA TRP A 242 15.72 -1.69 3.02
C TRP A 242 16.69 -1.60 1.82
N THR A 243 16.62 -0.55 1.01
CA THR A 243 17.47 -0.41 -0.19
C THR A 243 18.96 -0.48 0.16
N ASP A 244 19.36 0.14 1.27
CA ASP A 244 20.76 0.18 1.71
C ASP A 244 21.28 -1.20 2.14
N GLU A 245 20.43 -2.06 2.72
CA GLU A 245 20.79 -3.43 3.11
C GLU A 245 21.14 -4.29 1.88
N ILE A 246 20.32 -4.20 0.82
CA ILE A 246 20.62 -4.91 -0.43
C ILE A 246 21.84 -4.33 -1.15
N GLN A 247 22.02 -3.01 -1.12
CA GLN A 247 23.24 -2.38 -1.66
C GLN A 247 24.49 -2.86 -0.91
N ALA A 248 24.39 -3.05 0.40
CA ALA A 248 25.48 -3.54 1.23
C ALA A 248 25.96 -4.95 0.81
N LEU A 249 25.06 -5.82 0.32
CA LEU A 249 25.43 -7.14 -0.24
C LEU A 249 26.32 -7.01 -1.48
N SER A 250 26.35 -5.85 -2.13
CA SER A 250 27.20 -5.60 -3.31
C SER A 250 28.67 -5.32 -2.97
N LYS A 251 29.00 -5.07 -1.71
CA LYS A 251 30.34 -4.64 -1.22
C LYS A 251 30.80 -3.30 -1.82
N GLU A 252 29.95 -2.59 -2.52
CA GLU A 252 30.21 -1.27 -3.08
C GLU A 252 29.38 -0.22 -2.34
N ARG A 253 29.92 1.00 -2.23
CA ARG A 253 29.13 2.11 -1.69
C ARG A 253 28.07 2.50 -2.71
N GLY A 254 26.79 2.38 -2.29
CA GLY A 254 25.66 2.84 -3.09
C GLY A 254 25.81 4.34 -3.44
N ARG A 255 25.28 4.74 -4.60
CA ARG A 255 25.30 6.15 -5.05
C ARG A 255 24.33 7.04 -4.27
N PHE A 256 23.38 6.46 -3.56
CA PHE A 256 22.46 7.18 -2.66
C PHE A 256 22.22 6.35 -1.40
N ARG A 257 21.76 7.05 -0.37
CA ARG A 257 21.31 6.43 0.89
C ARG A 257 19.84 6.73 1.10
N VAL A 258 19.15 5.82 1.76
CA VAL A 258 17.76 5.98 2.15
C VAL A 258 17.69 6.35 3.62
N ARG A 259 16.96 7.43 3.92
CA ARG A 259 16.61 7.84 5.27
C ARG A 259 15.14 7.56 5.50
N ALA A 260 14.82 6.80 6.54
CA ALA A 260 13.43 6.51 6.88
C ALA A 260 12.81 7.68 7.65
N SER A 261 11.58 8.06 7.26
CA SER A 261 10.76 9.01 8.01
C SER A 261 9.46 8.35 8.42
N LYS A 262 9.20 8.33 9.73
CA LYS A 262 7.99 7.76 10.31
C LYS A 262 6.79 8.70 10.11
N GLY A 263 5.66 8.12 9.69
CA GLY A 263 4.37 8.79 9.60
C GLY A 263 3.29 7.95 10.26
N VAL A 264 2.65 8.50 11.28
CA VAL A 264 1.60 7.84 12.05
C VAL A 264 0.23 8.33 11.61
N HIS A 265 -0.74 7.42 11.57
CA HIS A 265 -2.15 7.70 11.34
C HIS A 265 -2.99 7.05 12.44
N ILE A 266 -4.03 7.76 12.85
CA ILE A 266 -5.09 7.22 13.71
C ILE A 266 -6.34 6.95 12.89
N VAL A 267 -7.12 5.97 13.30
CA VAL A 267 -8.40 5.58 12.69
C VAL A 267 -9.48 5.77 13.74
N VAL A 268 -10.51 6.55 13.40
CA VAL A 268 -11.63 6.85 14.32
C VAL A 268 -12.97 6.55 13.63
N PRO A 269 -14.04 6.21 14.36
CA PRO A 269 -15.36 5.96 13.79
C PRO A 269 -15.91 7.15 13.00
N ARG A 270 -16.71 6.85 11.99
CA ARG A 270 -17.26 7.86 11.05
C ARG A 270 -18.12 8.93 11.73
N ASP A 271 -18.84 8.58 12.77
CA ASP A 271 -19.75 9.45 13.53
C ASP A 271 -19.01 10.47 14.42
N ARG A 272 -17.70 10.25 14.68
CA ARG A 272 -16.89 11.17 15.49
C ARG A 272 -16.56 12.48 14.76
N VAL A 273 -16.53 12.49 13.42
CA VAL A 273 -16.33 13.69 12.62
C VAL A 273 -17.46 13.85 11.61
N VAL A 274 -18.33 14.84 11.83
CA VAL A 274 -19.46 15.07 10.93
C VAL A 274 -18.99 15.84 9.69
N SER A 275 -18.71 15.13 8.61
CA SER A 275 -18.30 15.70 7.33
C SER A 275 -18.67 14.76 6.17
N GLU A 276 -19.08 15.36 5.03
CA GLU A 276 -19.33 14.67 3.76
C GLU A 276 -18.05 14.59 2.91
N VAL A 277 -17.02 15.33 3.25
CA VAL A 277 -15.80 15.52 2.47
C VAL A 277 -14.56 15.27 3.32
N ALA A 278 -13.46 14.89 2.71
CA ALA A 278 -12.16 14.89 3.36
C ALA A 278 -11.74 16.32 3.72
N ILE A 279 -10.91 16.44 4.75
CA ILE A 279 -10.42 17.74 5.20
C ILE A 279 -8.90 17.73 5.15
N ILE A 280 -8.30 18.80 4.66
CA ILE A 280 -6.86 19.02 4.69
C ILE A 280 -6.56 20.22 5.60
N LEU A 281 -5.64 20.04 6.52
CA LEU A 281 -5.23 21.05 7.49
C LEU A 281 -3.75 21.35 7.32
N ARG A 282 -3.36 22.62 7.39
CA ARG A 282 -1.95 22.99 7.52
C ARG A 282 -1.51 22.83 8.96
N THR A 283 -0.37 22.19 9.16
CA THR A 283 0.37 22.17 10.40
C THR A 283 1.59 23.08 10.28
N GLU A 284 2.35 23.27 11.35
CA GLU A 284 3.57 24.07 11.33
C GLU A 284 4.65 23.49 10.41
N LYS A 285 4.71 22.16 10.31
CA LYS A 285 5.75 21.43 9.56
C LYS A 285 5.26 20.81 8.25
N SER A 286 3.94 20.51 8.14
CA SER A 286 3.40 19.70 7.06
C SER A 286 1.91 19.99 6.83
N VAL A 287 1.19 18.97 6.37
CA VAL A 287 -0.27 18.92 6.26
C VAL A 287 -0.79 17.71 7.00
N LEU A 288 -1.98 17.83 7.56
CA LEU A 288 -2.71 16.74 8.19
C LEU A 288 -3.99 16.52 7.41
N PHE A 289 -4.29 15.27 7.12
CA PHE A 289 -5.49 14.88 6.41
C PHE A 289 -6.50 14.24 7.35
N VAL A 290 -7.79 14.45 7.09
CA VAL A 290 -8.91 13.69 7.65
C VAL A 290 -9.62 13.05 6.46
N ILE A 291 -9.41 11.76 6.24
CA ILE A 291 -9.79 11.04 5.02
C ILE A 291 -10.90 10.06 5.36
N PRO A 292 -12.04 10.08 4.65
CA PRO A 292 -13.08 9.07 4.82
C PRO A 292 -12.58 7.70 4.38
N TRP A 293 -12.82 6.70 5.23
CA TRP A 293 -12.38 5.34 5.01
C TRP A 293 -13.48 4.36 5.48
N GLY A 294 -14.32 3.90 4.57
CA GLY A 294 -15.45 3.06 4.94
C GLY A 294 -16.31 3.69 6.02
N THR A 295 -16.45 2.99 7.14
CA THR A 295 -17.16 3.43 8.35
C THR A 295 -16.29 4.24 9.31
N HIS A 296 -15.11 4.70 8.87
CA HIS A 296 -14.12 5.39 9.70
C HIS A 296 -13.58 6.65 9.01
N TRP A 297 -12.74 7.36 9.75
CA TRP A 297 -11.83 8.38 9.27
C TRP A 297 -10.39 7.96 9.53
N ILE A 298 -9.52 8.14 8.55
CA ILE A 298 -8.06 8.08 8.74
C ILE A 298 -7.57 9.51 8.94
N ILE A 299 -6.86 9.77 10.05
CA ILE A 299 -6.34 11.09 10.39
C ILE A 299 -4.82 10.98 10.52
N GLY A 300 -4.08 11.78 9.77
CA GLY A 300 -2.61 11.79 9.77
C GLY A 300 -2.05 12.80 8.76
N THR A 301 -0.77 13.07 8.80
CA THR A 301 0.26 12.21 9.35
C THR A 301 1.32 13.01 10.12
N THR A 302 2.07 12.31 10.96
CA THR A 302 3.32 12.84 11.53
C THR A 302 4.46 12.78 10.51
N ASP A 303 5.59 13.42 10.80
CA ASP A 303 6.81 13.38 9.99
C ASP A 303 8.02 13.49 10.93
N THR A 304 8.54 12.34 11.38
CA THR A 304 9.65 12.22 12.32
C THR A 304 10.73 11.29 11.77
N ASP A 305 12.00 11.54 12.09
CA ASP A 305 13.09 10.65 11.72
C ASP A 305 12.93 9.27 12.37
N TRP A 306 13.35 8.22 11.66
CA TRP A 306 13.32 6.85 12.16
C TRP A 306 14.61 6.10 11.80
N ASN A 307 15.28 5.55 12.81
CA ASN A 307 16.54 4.81 12.67
C ASN A 307 16.56 3.52 13.51
N LEU A 308 15.36 2.99 13.85
CA LEU A 308 15.13 1.77 14.62
C LEU A 308 14.63 0.65 13.69
N ASP A 309 13.87 -0.34 14.21
CA ASP A 309 13.38 -1.45 13.39
C ASP A 309 12.53 -0.98 12.19
N LEU A 310 12.91 -1.45 10.99
CA LEU A 310 12.25 -1.04 9.74
C LEU A 310 10.98 -1.85 9.45
N ALA A 311 10.85 -3.05 10.03
CA ALA A 311 9.75 -3.95 9.74
C ALA A 311 8.48 -3.57 10.50
N HIS A 312 8.63 -3.16 11.77
CA HIS A 312 7.53 -2.90 12.67
C HIS A 312 7.63 -1.52 13.33
N PRO A 313 7.66 -0.43 12.54
CA PRO A 313 7.76 0.91 13.11
C PRO A 313 6.63 1.14 14.11
N ALA A 314 6.98 1.69 15.26
CA ALA A 314 6.06 1.91 16.37
C ALA A 314 5.45 3.31 16.32
N ALA A 315 4.16 3.41 16.68
CA ALA A 315 3.54 4.67 17.04
C ALA A 315 3.65 4.88 18.54
N THR A 316 3.95 6.09 18.97
CA THR A 316 4.06 6.48 20.37
C THR A 316 2.85 7.29 20.82
N LYS A 317 2.71 7.46 22.14
CA LYS A 317 1.75 8.40 22.72
C LYS A 317 1.94 9.82 22.18
N ALA A 318 3.19 10.25 22.03
CA ALA A 318 3.52 11.58 21.52
C ALA A 318 3.05 11.80 20.06
N ASP A 319 3.13 10.78 19.20
CA ASP A 319 2.59 10.83 17.84
C ASP A 319 1.07 11.02 17.84
N ILE A 320 0.37 10.28 18.69
CA ILE A 320 -1.10 10.34 18.81
C ILE A 320 -1.52 11.70 19.36
N ASP A 321 -0.87 12.18 20.41
CA ASP A 321 -1.13 13.49 21.01
C ASP A 321 -0.91 14.63 20.00
N TYR A 322 0.13 14.53 19.14
CA TYR A 322 0.37 15.49 18.07
C TYR A 322 -0.80 15.54 17.07
N ILE A 323 -1.29 14.38 16.62
CA ILE A 323 -2.39 14.29 15.67
C ILE A 323 -3.68 14.86 16.29
N LEU A 324 -4.03 14.42 17.50
CA LEU A 324 -5.20 14.89 18.24
C LEU A 324 -5.12 16.40 18.49
N GLY A 325 -3.96 16.91 18.91
CA GLY A 325 -3.73 18.32 19.14
C GLY A 325 -4.03 19.17 17.89
N HIS A 326 -3.54 18.76 16.73
CA HIS A 326 -3.74 19.49 15.48
C HIS A 326 -5.18 19.39 14.95
N VAL A 327 -5.78 18.20 14.89
CA VAL A 327 -7.14 18.04 14.35
C VAL A 327 -8.16 18.77 15.22
N ASN A 328 -7.99 18.76 16.53
CA ASN A 328 -8.88 19.42 17.49
C ASN A 328 -8.84 20.95 17.42
N THR A 329 -7.86 21.53 16.74
CA THR A 329 -7.88 23.00 16.49
C THR A 329 -9.08 23.43 15.64
N VAL A 330 -9.57 22.55 14.76
CA VAL A 330 -10.64 22.85 13.78
C VAL A 330 -11.96 22.13 14.06
N LEU A 331 -11.97 21.04 14.82
CA LEU A 331 -13.18 20.28 15.14
C LEU A 331 -14.01 20.96 16.24
N ALA A 332 -15.33 21.02 16.04
CA ALA A 332 -16.27 21.54 17.04
C ALA A 332 -16.35 20.62 18.28
N THR A 333 -16.37 19.32 18.07
CA THR A 333 -16.27 18.30 19.11
C THR A 333 -14.86 17.72 19.07
N PRO A 334 -14.05 17.91 20.11
CA PRO A 334 -12.71 17.35 20.16
C PRO A 334 -12.71 15.81 20.15
N LEU A 335 -11.73 15.22 19.47
CA LEU A 335 -11.41 13.79 19.57
C LEU A 335 -10.49 13.55 20.77
N THR A 336 -10.61 12.39 21.36
CA THR A 336 -9.80 11.90 22.48
C THR A 336 -9.14 10.57 22.13
N HIS A 337 -8.27 10.06 22.98
CA HIS A 337 -7.70 8.71 22.83
C HIS A 337 -8.77 7.61 22.78
N ASP A 338 -9.87 7.78 23.52
CA ASP A 338 -10.98 6.80 23.58
C ASP A 338 -11.79 6.71 22.28
N ASP A 339 -11.59 7.65 21.35
CA ASP A 339 -12.23 7.65 20.04
C ASP A 339 -11.45 6.86 18.98
N ILE A 340 -10.29 6.29 19.34
CA ILE A 340 -9.36 5.68 18.39
C ILE A 340 -9.61 4.17 18.32
N ASP A 341 -10.07 3.68 17.16
CA ASP A 341 -10.22 2.27 16.87
C ASP A 341 -8.93 1.61 16.37
N GLY A 342 -8.09 2.37 15.67
CA GLY A 342 -6.87 1.86 15.08
C GLY A 342 -5.75 2.90 15.00
N VAL A 343 -4.51 2.41 14.98
CA VAL A 343 -3.31 3.23 14.75
C VAL A 343 -2.38 2.44 13.84
N TYR A 344 -1.72 3.11 12.92
CA TYR A 344 -0.63 2.50 12.16
C TYR A 344 0.49 3.48 11.89
N ALA A 345 1.72 2.98 11.87
CA ALA A 345 2.93 3.71 11.54
C ALA A 345 3.54 3.16 10.25
N GLY A 346 3.93 4.03 9.35
CA GLY A 346 4.62 3.71 8.10
C GLY A 346 5.90 4.51 7.93
N LEU A 347 6.86 3.95 7.21
CA LEU A 347 8.13 4.58 6.93
C LEU A 347 8.18 5.07 5.48
N ARG A 348 8.59 6.32 5.27
CA ARG A 348 8.85 6.88 3.95
C ARG A 348 10.32 6.66 3.60
N PRO A 349 10.65 6.02 2.47
CA PRO A 349 12.02 5.91 1.98
C PRO A 349 12.43 7.23 1.30
N LEU A 350 13.06 8.14 2.04
CA LEU A 350 13.53 9.41 1.51
C LEU A 350 14.97 9.28 1.05
N LEU A 351 15.31 9.89 -0.08
CA LEU A 351 16.70 10.00 -0.49
C LEU A 351 17.43 10.96 0.45
N ALA A 352 18.53 10.50 1.04
CA ALA A 352 19.36 11.32 1.89
C ALA A 352 19.97 12.47 1.05
N GLY A 353 19.73 13.70 1.50
CA GLY A 353 20.28 14.93 0.93
C GLY A 353 21.03 15.72 1.99
N GLU A 354 21.45 16.93 1.66
CA GLU A 354 22.17 17.83 2.58
C GLU A 354 21.26 18.41 3.70
N SER A 355 19.94 18.20 3.63
CA SER A 355 19.00 18.75 4.62
C SER A 355 18.95 17.91 5.90
N GLU A 356 19.07 18.56 7.05
CA GLU A 356 18.90 17.92 8.37
C GLU A 356 17.46 17.47 8.64
N SER A 357 16.46 18.09 8.00
CA SER A 357 15.03 17.81 8.21
C SER A 357 14.45 16.95 7.09
N THR A 358 13.85 15.80 7.44
CA THR A 358 13.13 14.91 6.52
C THR A 358 12.01 15.60 5.75
N SER A 359 11.36 16.59 6.34
CA SER A 359 10.27 17.34 5.69
C SER A 359 10.72 18.18 4.48
N LYS A 360 12.02 18.45 4.36
CA LYS A 360 12.63 19.23 3.27
C LYS A 360 13.31 18.37 2.21
N LEU A 361 13.43 17.05 2.42
CA LEU A 361 14.03 16.15 1.44
C LEU A 361 13.14 16.03 0.21
N SER A 362 13.78 15.89 -0.97
CA SER A 362 13.07 15.71 -2.25
C SER A 362 12.18 14.45 -2.21
N ARG A 363 11.05 14.53 -2.86
CA ARG A 363 10.12 13.43 -3.10
C ARG A 363 10.24 12.87 -4.53
N GLU A 364 11.25 13.29 -5.27
CA GLU A 364 11.62 12.65 -6.52
C GLU A 364 12.23 11.27 -6.24
N HIS A 365 12.07 10.36 -7.18
CA HIS A 365 12.76 9.08 -7.13
C HIS A 365 14.12 9.19 -7.81
N ALA A 366 15.01 8.29 -7.47
CA ALA A 366 16.28 8.15 -8.15
C ALA A 366 16.51 6.69 -8.55
N VAL A 367 17.03 6.53 -9.76
CA VAL A 367 17.52 5.25 -10.28
C VAL A 367 19.04 5.32 -10.38
N ALA A 368 19.72 4.30 -9.89
CA ALA A 368 21.17 4.19 -9.94
C ALA A 368 21.59 2.77 -10.31
N VAL A 369 22.79 2.64 -10.86
CA VAL A 369 23.46 1.37 -11.14
C VAL A 369 24.67 1.27 -10.19
N PRO A 370 24.51 0.69 -9.00
CA PRO A 370 25.61 0.53 -8.03
C PRO A 370 26.73 -0.36 -8.55
N SER A 371 26.39 -1.48 -9.19
CA SER A 371 27.30 -2.39 -9.88
C SER A 371 26.72 -2.81 -11.22
N PRO A 372 27.54 -3.24 -12.20
CA PRO A 372 27.01 -3.84 -13.43
C PRO A 372 26.04 -4.98 -13.12
N GLY A 373 24.84 -4.93 -13.72
CA GLY A 373 23.77 -5.90 -13.48
C GLY A 373 22.96 -5.73 -12.19
N LEU A 374 23.20 -4.62 -11.45
CA LEU A 374 22.36 -4.24 -10.30
C LEU A 374 21.83 -2.82 -10.51
N VAL A 375 20.51 -2.69 -10.60
CA VAL A 375 19.79 -1.41 -10.63
C VAL A 375 19.14 -1.21 -9.27
N ALA A 376 19.24 -0.02 -8.71
CA ALA A 376 18.56 0.34 -7.46
C ALA A 376 17.63 1.53 -7.69
N ILE A 377 16.42 1.47 -7.11
CA ILE A 377 15.46 2.56 -7.14
C ILE A 377 14.98 2.87 -5.73
N ALA A 378 14.97 4.14 -5.38
CA ALA A 378 14.48 4.61 -4.08
C ALA A 378 13.88 6.03 -4.16
N GLY A 379 13.24 6.46 -3.08
CA GLY A 379 12.52 7.73 -3.01
C GLY A 379 11.14 7.65 -3.67
N GLY A 380 10.68 8.78 -4.19
CA GLY A 380 9.43 8.88 -4.93
C GLY A 380 8.18 8.90 -4.06
N LYS A 381 7.04 8.72 -4.72
CA LYS A 381 5.70 8.72 -4.12
C LYS A 381 4.92 7.49 -4.53
N TYR A 382 3.98 7.07 -3.69
CA TYR A 382 3.05 6.00 -4.03
C TYR A 382 2.30 6.28 -5.34
N THR A 383 1.87 7.52 -5.57
CA THR A 383 1.12 7.94 -6.77
C THR A 383 1.86 7.65 -8.07
N THR A 384 3.20 7.81 -8.09
CA THR A 384 4.03 7.70 -9.30
C THR A 384 4.72 6.33 -9.43
N TYR A 385 4.22 5.30 -8.74
CA TYR A 385 4.80 3.96 -8.71
C TYR A 385 5.05 3.36 -10.11
N ARG A 386 4.13 3.63 -11.06
CA ARG A 386 4.21 3.14 -12.43
C ARG A 386 5.43 3.73 -13.16
N VAL A 387 5.60 5.05 -13.07
CA VAL A 387 6.76 5.75 -13.66
C VAL A 387 8.05 5.27 -13.02
N MET A 388 8.06 5.11 -11.69
CA MET A 388 9.21 4.56 -10.97
C MET A 388 9.57 3.15 -11.48
N GLY A 389 8.57 2.27 -11.65
CA GLY A 389 8.75 0.94 -12.21
C GLY A 389 9.30 0.98 -13.63
N GLN A 390 8.76 1.85 -14.48
CA GLN A 390 9.21 2.08 -15.85
C GLN A 390 10.68 2.52 -15.89
N ASP A 391 11.06 3.53 -15.12
CA ASP A 391 12.43 4.08 -15.12
C ASP A 391 13.46 3.05 -14.61
N ALA A 392 13.07 2.23 -13.62
CA ALA A 392 13.89 1.13 -13.14
C ALA A 392 14.13 0.07 -14.24
N ILE A 393 13.09 -0.26 -15.02
CA ILE A 393 13.22 -1.23 -16.12
C ILE A 393 13.90 -0.64 -17.32
N ASP A 394 13.75 0.65 -17.63
CA ASP A 394 14.50 1.33 -18.67
C ASP A 394 16.02 1.27 -18.38
N ALA A 395 16.43 1.49 -17.12
CA ALA A 395 17.82 1.31 -16.70
C ALA A 395 18.27 -0.16 -16.74
N ALA A 396 17.38 -1.11 -16.38
CA ALA A 396 17.67 -2.53 -16.42
C ALA A 396 17.81 -3.07 -17.85
N ALA A 397 17.14 -2.48 -18.82
CA ALA A 397 17.14 -2.89 -20.22
C ALA A 397 18.54 -2.86 -20.86
N GLU A 398 19.45 -2.02 -20.35
CA GLU A 398 20.84 -1.97 -20.80
C GLU A 398 21.63 -3.27 -20.57
N PHE A 399 21.18 -4.09 -19.61
CA PHE A 399 21.84 -5.34 -19.22
C PHE A 399 21.19 -6.59 -19.82
N VAL A 400 20.01 -6.45 -20.45
CA VAL A 400 19.30 -7.57 -21.11
C VAL A 400 19.86 -7.77 -22.52
N PRO A 401 20.21 -9.02 -22.92
CA PRO A 401 20.88 -9.25 -24.18
C PRO A 401 20.00 -9.03 -25.42
N THR A 402 18.69 -8.93 -25.25
CA THR A 402 17.73 -8.70 -26.35
C THR A 402 17.20 -7.26 -26.32
N ARG A 403 16.72 -6.80 -27.46
CA ARG A 403 16.08 -5.48 -27.53
C ARG A 403 14.80 -5.47 -26.69
N VAL A 404 14.72 -4.59 -25.71
CA VAL A 404 13.55 -4.40 -24.85
C VAL A 404 12.60 -3.36 -25.48
N ALA A 405 11.32 -3.68 -25.54
CA ALA A 405 10.28 -2.77 -26.01
C ALA A 405 10.06 -1.60 -25.02
N PRO A 406 9.56 -0.45 -25.46
CA PRO A 406 9.15 0.62 -24.53
C PRO A 406 7.99 0.18 -23.64
N SER A 407 7.84 0.84 -22.49
CA SER A 407 6.72 0.60 -21.56
C SER A 407 5.35 0.82 -22.23
N ILE A 408 4.41 -0.03 -21.86
CA ILE A 408 2.99 0.08 -22.25
C ILE A 408 2.07 0.17 -21.04
N THR A 409 2.61 0.26 -19.83
CA THR A 409 1.84 0.15 -18.57
C THR A 409 0.80 1.24 -18.38
N GLU A 410 0.87 2.37 -19.07
CA GLU A 410 -0.21 3.38 -19.11
C GLU A 410 -1.53 2.83 -19.68
N LYS A 411 -1.49 1.75 -20.43
CA LYS A 411 -2.61 1.14 -21.14
C LYS A 411 -2.97 -0.24 -20.63
N VAL A 412 -2.34 -0.68 -19.54
CA VAL A 412 -2.53 -2.02 -18.97
C VAL A 412 -3.45 -1.93 -17.75
N PRO A 413 -4.75 -2.27 -17.89
CA PRO A 413 -5.64 -2.36 -16.75
C PRO A 413 -5.15 -3.42 -15.77
N LEU A 414 -5.25 -3.11 -14.49
CA LEU A 414 -4.98 -4.10 -13.44
C LEU A 414 -6.10 -5.16 -13.42
N VAL A 415 -5.77 -6.38 -13.03
CA VAL A 415 -6.76 -7.46 -12.89
C VAL A 415 -7.94 -6.98 -12.03
N GLY A 416 -9.16 -7.22 -12.50
CA GLY A 416 -10.37 -6.71 -11.88
C GLY A 416 -10.88 -5.37 -12.44
N ALA A 417 -10.08 -4.62 -13.22
CA ALA A 417 -10.49 -3.34 -13.78
C ALA A 417 -11.46 -3.49 -14.96
N ASP A 418 -11.15 -4.42 -15.85
CA ASP A 418 -11.98 -4.66 -17.05
C ASP A 418 -13.38 -5.15 -16.67
N GLY A 419 -14.41 -4.54 -17.27
CA GLY A 419 -15.80 -4.89 -17.00
C GLY A 419 -16.37 -4.37 -15.67
N TYR A 420 -15.56 -3.70 -14.82
CA TYR A 420 -16.00 -3.21 -13.51
C TYR A 420 -17.27 -2.35 -13.57
N PHE A 421 -17.33 -1.35 -14.45
CA PHE A 421 -18.52 -0.47 -14.55
C PHE A 421 -19.78 -1.21 -15.02
N ALA A 422 -19.63 -2.22 -15.88
CA ALA A 422 -20.76 -3.05 -16.29
C ALA A 422 -21.32 -3.85 -15.11
N LEU A 423 -20.45 -4.41 -14.27
CA LEU A 423 -20.83 -5.16 -13.07
C LEU A 423 -21.44 -4.27 -11.99
N VAL A 424 -20.96 -3.02 -11.85
CA VAL A 424 -21.58 -2.03 -10.95
C VAL A 424 -23.06 -1.82 -11.32
N ASN A 425 -23.38 -1.76 -12.60
CA ASN A 425 -24.78 -1.62 -13.07
C ASN A 425 -25.61 -2.90 -12.85
N GLN A 426 -24.98 -4.03 -12.55
CA GLN A 426 -25.62 -5.34 -12.30
C GLN A 426 -25.63 -5.73 -10.82
N THR A 427 -25.29 -4.80 -9.92
CA THR A 427 -25.16 -5.06 -8.48
C THR A 427 -26.37 -5.78 -7.88
N GLU A 428 -27.60 -5.38 -8.23
CA GLU A 428 -28.84 -6.02 -7.75
C GLU A 428 -29.01 -7.44 -8.30
N HIS A 429 -28.67 -7.65 -9.58
CA HIS A 429 -28.75 -8.97 -10.21
C HIS A 429 -27.78 -9.96 -9.57
N VAL A 430 -26.53 -9.56 -9.38
CA VAL A 430 -25.51 -10.36 -8.68
C VAL A 430 -25.96 -10.64 -7.24
N GLY A 431 -26.49 -9.63 -6.54
CA GLY A 431 -26.99 -9.79 -5.18
C GLY A 431 -28.11 -10.83 -5.09
N THR A 432 -29.06 -10.78 -6.00
CA THR A 432 -30.17 -11.76 -6.07
C THR A 432 -29.67 -13.18 -6.32
N HIS A 433 -28.69 -13.34 -7.23
CA HIS A 433 -28.15 -14.65 -7.60
C HIS A 433 -27.44 -15.35 -6.42
N TYR A 434 -26.66 -14.60 -5.63
CA TYR A 434 -25.89 -15.14 -4.49
C TYR A 434 -26.55 -14.93 -3.13
N GLY A 435 -27.77 -14.38 -3.07
CA GLY A 435 -28.44 -14.07 -1.80
C GLY A 435 -27.75 -12.95 -0.98
N LEU A 436 -26.98 -12.07 -1.65
CA LEU A 436 -26.24 -10.99 -1.02
C LEU A 436 -26.99 -9.65 -1.13
N HIS A 437 -26.98 -8.88 -0.05
CA HIS A 437 -27.50 -7.51 -0.12
C HIS A 437 -26.66 -6.65 -1.09
N PRO A 438 -27.24 -5.76 -1.89
CA PRO A 438 -26.50 -4.93 -2.89
C PRO A 438 -25.28 -4.21 -2.33
N TYR A 439 -25.30 -3.74 -1.08
CA TYR A 439 -24.14 -3.10 -0.49
C TYR A 439 -22.94 -4.07 -0.32
N ARG A 440 -23.19 -5.37 -0.08
CA ARG A 440 -22.15 -6.41 -0.02
C ARG A 440 -21.51 -6.64 -1.39
N VAL A 441 -22.35 -6.73 -2.40
CA VAL A 441 -21.88 -6.83 -3.79
C VAL A 441 -21.05 -5.61 -4.15
N ARG A 442 -21.48 -4.41 -3.76
CA ARG A 442 -20.74 -3.19 -3.99
C ARG A 442 -19.39 -3.19 -3.28
N HIS A 443 -19.34 -3.63 -2.02
CA HIS A 443 -18.10 -3.82 -1.27
C HIS A 443 -17.13 -4.75 -2.02
N LEU A 444 -17.60 -5.91 -2.48
CA LEU A 444 -16.77 -6.85 -3.24
C LEU A 444 -16.31 -6.27 -4.59
N LEU A 445 -17.19 -5.57 -5.32
CA LEU A 445 -16.82 -4.92 -6.58
C LEU A 445 -15.77 -3.83 -6.40
N ASP A 446 -15.86 -3.04 -5.33
CA ASP A 446 -14.90 -1.97 -5.03
C ASP A 446 -13.53 -2.51 -4.57
N ARG A 447 -13.44 -3.79 -4.22
CA ARG A 447 -12.20 -4.48 -3.78
C ARG A 447 -11.62 -5.41 -4.84
N TYR A 448 -12.46 -6.13 -5.56
CA TYR A 448 -12.07 -7.20 -6.48
C TYR A 448 -12.40 -6.89 -7.94
N GLY A 449 -13.24 -5.88 -8.21
CA GLY A 449 -13.70 -5.55 -9.56
C GLY A 449 -14.38 -6.73 -10.24
N SER A 450 -14.02 -7.02 -11.49
CA SER A 450 -14.57 -8.15 -12.24
C SER A 450 -14.13 -9.53 -11.70
N LEU A 451 -13.15 -9.59 -10.81
CA LEU A 451 -12.80 -10.83 -10.10
C LEU A 451 -13.85 -11.23 -9.05
N ILE A 452 -14.91 -10.45 -8.86
CA ILE A 452 -16.00 -10.81 -7.93
C ILE A 452 -16.58 -12.20 -8.21
N SER A 453 -16.68 -12.60 -9.48
CA SER A 453 -17.15 -13.93 -9.86
C SER A 453 -16.21 -15.02 -9.36
N GLU A 454 -14.90 -14.80 -9.42
CA GLU A 454 -13.89 -15.72 -8.90
C GLU A 454 -13.95 -15.82 -7.36
N VAL A 455 -14.17 -14.69 -6.67
CA VAL A 455 -14.37 -14.67 -5.22
C VAL A 455 -15.63 -15.47 -4.85
N LEU A 456 -16.76 -15.20 -5.49
CA LEU A 456 -18.03 -15.83 -5.18
C LEU A 456 -18.07 -17.31 -5.55
N SER A 457 -17.36 -17.74 -6.61
CA SER A 457 -17.24 -19.16 -6.96
C SER A 457 -16.51 -19.98 -5.89
N THR A 458 -15.71 -19.35 -5.05
CA THR A 458 -15.07 -20.01 -3.90
C THR A 458 -16.12 -20.48 -2.86
N ALA A 459 -17.30 -19.89 -2.87
CA ALA A 459 -18.39 -20.22 -1.94
C ALA A 459 -19.50 -21.11 -2.55
N GLU A 460 -19.38 -21.54 -3.84
CA GLU A 460 -20.44 -22.31 -4.52
C GLU A 460 -20.85 -23.59 -3.75
N ASP A 461 -19.86 -24.34 -3.26
CA ASP A 461 -20.09 -25.56 -2.49
C ASP A 461 -20.13 -25.32 -0.96
N LYS A 462 -19.94 -24.07 -0.52
CA LYS A 462 -19.81 -23.68 0.90
C LYS A 462 -20.51 -22.33 1.13
N PRO A 463 -21.85 -22.30 1.08
CA PRO A 463 -22.61 -21.04 1.18
C PRO A 463 -22.39 -20.30 2.50
N GLU A 464 -21.97 -21.00 3.57
CA GLU A 464 -21.58 -20.40 4.86
C GLU A 464 -20.39 -19.43 4.75
N LEU A 465 -19.60 -19.51 3.68
CA LEU A 465 -18.52 -18.55 3.41
C LEU A 465 -19.05 -17.17 3.00
N LEU A 466 -20.31 -17.07 2.57
CA LEU A 466 -20.95 -15.77 2.29
C LEU A 466 -21.45 -15.07 3.55
N GLU A 467 -21.36 -15.71 4.70
CA GLU A 467 -21.64 -15.08 5.97
C GLU A 467 -20.56 -14.06 6.35
N PRO A 468 -20.92 -12.99 7.08
CA PRO A 468 -19.96 -12.07 7.67
C PRO A 468 -18.99 -12.77 8.63
N ILE A 469 -17.76 -12.28 8.71
CA ILE A 469 -16.85 -12.61 9.80
C ILE A 469 -17.45 -12.05 11.09
N THR A 470 -17.54 -12.89 12.13
CA THR A 470 -18.00 -12.48 13.46
C THR A 470 -17.12 -11.36 13.99
N ASP A 471 -17.71 -10.36 14.62
CA ASP A 471 -17.03 -9.15 15.14
C ASP A 471 -16.32 -8.27 14.08
N ALA A 472 -16.35 -8.68 12.79
CA ALA A 472 -15.86 -7.87 11.68
C ALA A 472 -16.84 -7.88 10.48
N PRO A 473 -18.11 -7.49 10.68
CA PRO A 473 -19.21 -7.76 9.76
C PRO A 473 -19.16 -7.03 8.43
N VAL A 474 -18.21 -6.14 8.20
CA VAL A 474 -17.97 -5.53 6.88
C VAL A 474 -17.43 -6.58 5.91
N TYR A 475 -16.62 -7.52 6.40
CA TYR A 475 -15.94 -8.55 5.61
C TYR A 475 -16.69 -9.88 5.65
N LEU A 476 -16.66 -10.62 4.54
CA LEU A 476 -17.21 -11.97 4.43
C LEU A 476 -16.12 -13.02 4.63
N LYS A 477 -16.47 -14.20 5.14
CA LYS A 477 -15.54 -15.33 5.29
C LYS A 477 -14.88 -15.72 3.98
N VAL A 478 -15.60 -15.63 2.86
CA VAL A 478 -15.06 -15.91 1.51
C VAL A 478 -13.89 -15.01 1.15
N GLU A 479 -13.85 -13.77 1.64
CA GLU A 479 -12.71 -12.87 1.39
C GLU A 479 -11.44 -13.38 2.07
N ALA A 480 -11.54 -13.95 3.27
CA ALA A 480 -10.40 -14.58 3.95
C ALA A 480 -9.92 -15.84 3.22
N VAL A 481 -10.84 -16.72 2.80
CA VAL A 481 -10.50 -17.91 2.01
C VAL A 481 -9.83 -17.51 0.69
N TYR A 482 -10.39 -16.54 -0.03
CA TYR A 482 -9.85 -16.05 -1.29
C TYR A 482 -8.45 -15.43 -1.12
N ALA A 483 -8.21 -14.73 0.00
CA ALA A 483 -6.91 -14.19 0.35
C ALA A 483 -5.81 -15.27 0.36
N ALA A 484 -6.08 -16.43 0.95
CA ALA A 484 -5.16 -17.56 0.98
C ALA A 484 -5.11 -18.32 -0.37
N ALA A 485 -6.27 -18.51 -1.03
CA ALA A 485 -6.38 -19.32 -2.24
C ALA A 485 -5.89 -18.62 -3.51
N ALA A 486 -5.90 -17.27 -3.55
CA ALA A 486 -5.67 -16.51 -4.77
C ALA A 486 -4.82 -15.24 -4.62
N GLU A 487 -4.61 -14.76 -3.40
CA GLU A 487 -3.92 -13.48 -3.14
C GLU A 487 -2.60 -13.66 -2.37
N GLY A 488 -2.11 -14.88 -2.20
CA GLY A 488 -0.80 -15.20 -1.65
C GLY A 488 -0.65 -14.95 -0.15
N ALA A 489 -1.74 -14.86 0.61
CA ALA A 489 -1.68 -14.79 2.06
C ALA A 489 -1.24 -16.14 2.63
N LEU A 490 -0.28 -16.13 3.54
CA LEU A 490 0.30 -17.32 4.18
C LEU A 490 0.08 -17.34 5.69
N HIS A 491 -0.13 -16.19 6.30
CA HIS A 491 -0.28 -16.01 7.73
C HIS A 491 -1.57 -15.24 8.05
N LEU A 492 -2.06 -15.42 9.27
CA LEU A 492 -3.25 -14.73 9.77
C LEU A 492 -3.12 -13.21 9.69
N GLU A 493 -1.93 -12.66 9.98
CA GLU A 493 -1.64 -11.23 9.85
C GLU A 493 -1.77 -10.73 8.39
N ASP A 494 -1.38 -11.54 7.39
CA ASP A 494 -1.52 -11.16 5.99
C ASP A 494 -2.99 -10.90 5.64
N VAL A 495 -3.90 -11.72 6.17
CA VAL A 495 -5.35 -11.59 5.96
C VAL A 495 -5.91 -10.41 6.73
N LEU A 496 -5.67 -10.33 8.04
CA LEU A 496 -6.30 -9.33 8.92
C LEU A 496 -5.78 -7.91 8.70
N ALA A 497 -4.49 -7.76 8.32
CA ALA A 497 -3.88 -6.44 8.16
C ALA A 497 -3.85 -5.94 6.69
N ARG A 498 -3.73 -6.82 5.69
CA ARG A 498 -3.44 -6.42 4.30
C ARG A 498 -4.47 -6.90 3.27
N ARG A 499 -5.10 -8.08 3.45
CA ARG A 499 -6.16 -8.53 2.54
C ARG A 499 -7.53 -8.00 2.95
N THR A 500 -7.79 -7.93 4.26
CA THR A 500 -8.82 -7.09 4.86
C THR A 500 -8.15 -5.85 5.48
N ARG A 501 -8.85 -5.08 6.26
CA ARG A 501 -8.29 -3.99 7.09
C ARG A 501 -8.78 -4.08 8.53
N ILE A 502 -9.17 -5.28 8.94
CA ILE A 502 -9.74 -5.56 10.25
C ILE A 502 -8.81 -5.06 11.37
N SER A 503 -7.49 -5.22 11.20
CA SER A 503 -6.50 -4.78 12.20
C SER A 503 -6.51 -3.28 12.52
N ILE A 504 -7.08 -2.43 11.65
CA ILE A 504 -7.13 -0.98 11.86
C ILE A 504 -8.55 -0.41 11.87
N GLU A 505 -9.55 -1.19 11.47
CA GLU A 505 -10.95 -0.75 11.35
C GLU A 505 -11.81 -1.15 12.55
N TYR A 506 -11.29 -1.96 13.46
CA TYR A 506 -12.02 -2.45 14.62
C TYR A 506 -11.22 -2.22 15.91
N PRO A 507 -11.87 -1.79 17.02
CA PRO A 507 -11.20 -1.53 18.30
C PRO A 507 -10.43 -2.74 18.84
N HIS A 508 -10.99 -3.95 18.64
CA HIS A 508 -10.34 -5.22 19.00
C HIS A 508 -9.19 -5.63 18.03
N ARG A 509 -8.92 -4.83 16.99
CA ARG A 509 -7.82 -5.05 16.05
C ARG A 509 -7.78 -6.44 15.40
N GLY A 510 -8.93 -7.11 15.30
CA GLY A 510 -9.07 -8.46 14.78
C GLY A 510 -8.81 -9.57 15.81
N VAL A 511 -8.52 -9.25 17.08
CA VAL A 511 -8.31 -10.25 18.13
C VAL A 511 -9.52 -11.15 18.30
N ASP A 512 -10.74 -10.57 18.33
CA ASP A 512 -11.97 -11.31 18.60
C ASP A 512 -12.37 -12.25 17.46
N CYS A 513 -12.00 -11.94 16.22
CA CYS A 513 -12.25 -12.79 15.04
C CYS A 513 -11.03 -13.61 14.58
N ALA A 514 -9.89 -13.48 15.25
CA ALA A 514 -8.62 -14.10 14.83
C ALA A 514 -8.73 -15.61 14.64
N ARG A 515 -9.35 -16.31 15.61
CA ARG A 515 -9.54 -17.77 15.56
C ARG A 515 -10.47 -18.19 14.43
N GLU A 516 -11.62 -17.53 14.28
CA GLU A 516 -12.55 -17.83 13.19
C GLU A 516 -11.88 -17.69 11.82
N VAL A 517 -11.13 -16.60 11.61
CA VAL A 517 -10.42 -16.38 10.36
C VAL A 517 -9.34 -17.44 10.15
N ALA A 518 -8.58 -17.81 11.19
CA ALA A 518 -7.57 -18.86 11.11
C ALA A 518 -8.17 -20.21 10.72
N GLU A 519 -9.30 -20.60 11.35
CA GLU A 519 -10.00 -21.84 11.07
C GLU A 519 -10.58 -21.89 9.64
N VAL A 520 -11.07 -20.76 9.15
CA VAL A 520 -11.65 -20.64 7.79
C VAL A 520 -10.58 -20.77 6.71
N ILE A 521 -9.36 -20.24 6.91
CA ILE A 521 -8.26 -20.31 5.94
C ILE A 521 -7.42 -21.59 6.06
N ALA A 522 -7.44 -22.25 7.21
CA ALA A 522 -6.64 -23.46 7.50
C ALA A 522 -6.74 -24.56 6.44
N PRO A 523 -7.93 -24.92 5.90
CA PRO A 523 -8.04 -25.93 4.87
C PRO A 523 -7.30 -25.58 3.56
N VAL A 524 -7.18 -24.30 3.24
CA VAL A 524 -6.47 -23.83 2.04
C VAL A 524 -4.96 -23.92 2.23
N LEU A 525 -4.49 -23.57 3.42
CA LEU A 525 -3.06 -23.52 3.75
C LEU A 525 -2.51 -24.86 4.27
N GLY A 526 -3.39 -25.83 4.53
CA GLY A 526 -3.02 -27.14 5.08
C GLY A 526 -2.60 -27.07 6.55
N TRP A 527 -3.14 -26.12 7.31
CA TRP A 527 -2.82 -25.93 8.73
C TRP A 527 -3.43 -27.04 9.60
N SER A 528 -2.63 -27.54 10.53
CA SER A 528 -3.08 -28.37 11.65
C SER A 528 -3.72 -27.50 12.76
N ALA A 529 -4.29 -28.14 13.76
CA ALA A 529 -4.81 -27.43 14.95
C ALA A 529 -3.68 -26.66 15.69
N GLU A 530 -2.48 -27.25 15.74
CA GLU A 530 -1.31 -26.60 16.35
C GLU A 530 -0.84 -25.39 15.53
N ASP A 531 -0.94 -25.45 14.20
CA ASP A 531 -0.64 -24.28 13.35
C ASP A 531 -1.64 -23.16 13.58
N ILE A 532 -2.93 -23.46 13.68
CA ILE A 532 -3.98 -22.49 14.01
C ILE A 532 -3.68 -21.83 15.36
N ASP A 533 -3.37 -22.63 16.39
CA ASP A 533 -3.07 -22.11 17.73
C ASP A 533 -1.84 -21.21 17.72
N ARG A 534 -0.79 -21.59 16.99
CA ARG A 534 0.44 -20.79 16.83
C ARG A 534 0.15 -19.46 16.12
N GLU A 535 -0.57 -19.48 14.99
CA GLU A 535 -0.91 -18.30 14.21
C GLU A 535 -1.73 -17.29 15.03
N VAL A 536 -2.75 -17.80 15.74
CA VAL A 536 -3.58 -16.98 16.63
C VAL A 536 -2.73 -16.38 17.75
N ALA A 537 -1.93 -17.20 18.47
CA ALA A 537 -1.08 -16.71 19.56
C ALA A 537 -0.09 -15.65 19.08
N THR A 538 0.55 -15.87 17.93
CA THR A 538 1.48 -14.90 17.32
C THR A 538 0.78 -13.59 16.99
N TYR A 539 -0.41 -13.65 16.36
CA TYR A 539 -1.17 -12.46 16.01
C TYR A 539 -1.57 -11.65 17.25
N LEU A 540 -2.10 -12.33 18.29
CA LEU A 540 -2.49 -11.69 19.54
C LEU A 540 -1.30 -10.99 20.22
N ALA A 541 -0.16 -11.66 20.30
CA ALA A 541 1.06 -11.07 20.89
C ALA A 541 1.55 -9.84 20.10
N ARG A 542 1.44 -9.87 18.75
CA ARG A 542 1.77 -8.72 17.89
C ARG A 542 0.83 -7.54 18.14
N VAL A 543 -0.48 -7.79 18.24
CA VAL A 543 -1.48 -6.74 18.53
C VAL A 543 -1.26 -6.16 19.92
N GLU A 544 -0.99 -6.99 20.93
CA GLU A 544 -0.71 -6.53 22.29
C GLU A 544 0.52 -5.60 22.32
N ALA A 545 1.61 -6.00 21.70
CA ALA A 545 2.82 -5.18 21.59
C ALA A 545 2.56 -3.86 20.85
N GLU A 546 1.70 -3.87 19.83
CA GLU A 546 1.29 -2.66 19.13
C GLU A 546 0.48 -1.70 20.02
N VAL A 547 -0.48 -2.22 20.76
CA VAL A 547 -1.30 -1.41 21.68
C VAL A 547 -0.45 -0.86 22.82
N GLN A 548 0.45 -1.67 23.38
CA GLN A 548 1.37 -1.24 24.46
C GLN A 548 2.33 -0.15 23.97
N SER A 549 2.90 -0.30 22.75
CA SER A 549 3.83 0.70 22.20
C SER A 549 3.20 2.10 22.09
N GLN A 550 1.88 2.19 21.89
CA GLN A 550 1.15 3.45 21.79
C GLN A 550 1.00 4.19 23.12
N GLN A 551 1.37 3.56 24.24
CA GLN A 551 1.40 4.20 25.56
C GLN A 551 2.82 4.70 25.92
N GLU A 552 3.83 4.26 25.17
CA GLU A 552 5.21 4.63 25.42
C GLU A 552 5.49 6.11 25.08
N PRO A 553 6.36 6.76 25.85
CA PRO A 553 6.64 8.19 25.68
C PRO A 553 7.53 8.49 24.47
N ASP A 554 8.36 7.56 24.02
CA ASP A 554 9.39 7.74 23.00
C ASP A 554 9.49 6.54 22.04
N ASP A 555 10.21 6.75 20.92
CA ASP A 555 10.34 5.78 19.85
C ASP A 555 11.16 4.56 20.28
N GLU A 556 12.17 4.71 21.13
CA GLU A 556 13.07 3.63 21.53
C GLU A 556 12.36 2.60 22.41
N SER A 557 11.57 3.07 23.40
CA SER A 557 10.78 2.18 24.26
C SER A 557 9.64 1.51 23.50
N ALA A 558 8.98 2.24 22.60
CA ALA A 558 7.92 1.70 21.74
C ALA A 558 8.46 0.64 20.76
N ASP A 559 9.61 0.89 20.14
CA ASP A 559 10.26 -0.05 19.23
C ASP A 559 10.68 -1.34 19.95
N ALA A 560 11.25 -1.23 21.15
CA ALA A 560 11.66 -2.39 21.93
C ALA A 560 10.48 -3.35 22.22
N LEU A 561 9.30 -2.83 22.52
CA LEU A 561 8.09 -3.65 22.68
C LEU A 561 7.69 -4.34 21.37
N ARG A 562 7.74 -3.62 20.24
CA ARG A 562 7.39 -4.17 18.93
C ARG A 562 8.38 -5.25 18.48
N ALA A 563 9.68 -5.04 18.72
CA ALA A 563 10.73 -5.98 18.36
C ALA A 563 10.72 -7.26 19.22
N ALA A 564 10.25 -7.18 20.48
CA ALA A 564 10.13 -8.33 21.36
C ALA A 564 8.96 -9.26 21.00
N ALA A 565 7.98 -8.82 20.19
CA ALA A 565 6.84 -9.64 19.79
C ALA A 565 7.25 -10.69 18.75
N PRO A 566 6.66 -11.91 18.77
CA PRO A 566 7.05 -12.99 17.88
C PRO A 566 6.77 -12.64 16.40
N GLU A 567 7.62 -13.15 15.51
CA GLU A 567 7.42 -13.08 14.06
C GLU A 567 6.62 -14.30 13.58
N ALA A 568 5.68 -14.07 12.65
CA ALA A 568 4.94 -15.16 12.02
C ALA A 568 5.86 -16.00 11.11
N ARG A 569 6.82 -15.35 10.46
CA ARG A 569 7.82 -16.00 9.59
C ARG A 569 9.07 -16.32 10.38
N ALA A 570 9.16 -17.55 10.87
CA ALA A 570 10.20 -17.98 11.81
C ALA A 570 11.63 -17.95 11.24
N GLU A 571 11.78 -18.02 9.92
CA GLU A 571 13.08 -18.14 9.23
C GLU A 571 13.53 -16.83 8.56
N ILE A 572 12.92 -15.69 8.89
CA ILE A 572 13.49 -14.41 8.49
C ILE A 572 14.78 -14.19 9.28
N LEU A 573 15.89 -14.15 8.55
CA LEU A 573 17.19 -13.81 9.11
C LEU A 573 17.26 -12.31 9.32
N GLU A 574 17.83 -11.90 10.45
CA GLU A 574 18.31 -10.54 10.57
C GLU A 574 19.34 -10.25 9.47
N PRO A 575 19.43 -9.00 8.98
CA PRO A 575 20.45 -8.60 8.02
C PRO A 575 21.82 -9.01 8.56
N VAL A 576 22.63 -9.67 7.73
CA VAL A 576 24.00 -10.01 8.13
C VAL A 576 24.74 -8.72 8.44
N PRO A 577 25.27 -8.51 9.66
CA PRO A 577 26.03 -7.32 9.97
C PRO A 577 27.19 -7.19 8.97
N LEU A 578 27.36 -6.03 8.41
CA LEU A 578 28.52 -5.71 7.58
C LEU A 578 29.75 -5.69 8.49
N ASN A 579 30.61 -6.70 8.41
CA ASN A 579 31.95 -6.66 8.97
C ASN A 579 32.87 -5.80 8.10
#